data_b2f67adf078d82cb5b634bfe51478c77
#
_entry.id   b2f67adf078d82cb5b634bfe51478c77
#
_cell.length_a   1.000
_cell.length_b   1.000
_cell.length_c   1.000
_cell.angle_alpha   90.00
_cell.angle_beta   90.00
_cell.angle_gamma   90.00
#
_symmetry.space_group_name_H-M   'P 1'
#
loop_
_entity.id
_entity.type
_entity.pdbx_description
1 polymer ?
#
loop_
_entity_poly.entity_id
_entity_poly.type
_entity_poly.pdbx_seq_one_letter_code
_entity_poly.pdbx_strand_id
1 'polypeptide(L)'
;MTPRPPRSLQHPEAGGITILVTFMLLVLLTVAAVALSRNALRELIVAGTSRQGTEAREIADSGLDYTIYWMIQEKENRPTVDPNATAGYQGLIAAMDKLRNQPELGGRYYLINTDGSMTFNPAPGKTGSFDLQLLRMGKLPIVLTSQIDERLKPDLWAIRSDANLTYTGGLNFQNSREMWVSTTIKQ
;
A
#
# COMPACT_ATOMS: atom_id res chain seq x y z
N MET A 1 -42.90 31.33 -81.50
CA MET A 1 -42.37 30.02 -81.06
C MET A 1 -41.11 30.32 -80.32
N THR A 2 -41.13 30.25 -79.00
CA THR A 2 -39.90 30.41 -78.10
C THR A 2 -39.29 29.08 -77.87
N PRO A 3 -37.95 28.89 -78.04
CA PRO A 3 -37.31 27.63 -77.81
C PRO A 3 -37.25 27.39 -76.28
N ARG A 4 -37.62 26.18 -75.80
CA ARG A 4 -37.55 25.70 -74.46
C ARG A 4 -36.03 25.46 -74.12
N PRO A 5 -35.55 25.94 -72.94
CA PRO A 5 -34.18 25.69 -72.53
C PRO A 5 -33.96 24.19 -72.26
N PRO A 6 -32.77 23.65 -72.50
CA PRO A 6 -32.46 22.24 -72.27
C PRO A 6 -32.50 21.97 -70.75
N ARG A 7 -33.24 20.91 -70.36
CA ARG A 7 -33.22 20.37 -69.00
C ARG A 7 -31.80 19.89 -68.73
N SER A 8 -31.14 20.50 -67.78
CA SER A 8 -29.88 19.96 -67.22
C SER A 8 -30.16 18.60 -66.65
N LEU A 9 -29.59 17.58 -67.25
CA LEU A 9 -29.53 16.24 -66.65
C LEU A 9 -28.73 16.33 -65.36
N GLN A 10 -29.44 16.48 -64.23
CA GLN A 10 -28.84 16.31 -62.90
C GLN A 10 -28.31 14.87 -62.85
N HIS A 11 -26.99 14.71 -62.77
CA HIS A 11 -26.37 13.42 -62.63
C HIS A 11 -26.75 12.80 -61.27
N PRO A 12 -27.52 11.68 -61.23
CA PRO A 12 -27.97 11.05 -60.01
C PRO A 12 -26.77 10.42 -59.20
N GLU A 13 -25.59 10.37 -59.80
CA GLU A 13 -24.39 9.76 -59.22
C GLU A 13 -23.75 10.56 -58.10
N ALA A 14 -23.95 11.89 -58.05
CA ALA A 14 -23.38 12.75 -57.01
C ALA A 14 -23.95 12.44 -55.61
N GLY A 15 -25.20 11.96 -55.50
CA GLY A 15 -25.81 11.59 -54.21
C GLY A 15 -25.25 10.31 -53.59
N GLY A 16 -24.86 9.35 -54.41
CA GLY A 16 -24.31 8.06 -53.95
C GLY A 16 -22.93 8.18 -53.28
N ILE A 17 -22.08 9.05 -53.85
CA ILE A 17 -20.72 9.28 -53.29
C ILE A 17 -20.83 9.98 -51.95
N THR A 18 -21.74 10.95 -51.80
CA THR A 18 -21.92 11.66 -50.54
C THR A 18 -22.37 10.73 -49.42
N ILE A 19 -23.33 9.82 -49.71
CA ILE A 19 -23.79 8.83 -48.75
C ILE A 19 -22.66 7.87 -48.34
N LEU A 20 -21.84 7.42 -49.28
CA LEU A 20 -20.74 6.54 -49.00
C LEU A 20 -19.68 7.21 -48.12
N VAL A 21 -19.31 8.45 -48.39
CA VAL A 21 -18.36 9.24 -47.62
C VAL A 21 -18.90 9.50 -46.23
N THR A 22 -20.15 9.90 -46.07
CA THR A 22 -20.78 10.12 -44.76
C THR A 22 -20.83 8.82 -43.94
N PHE A 23 -21.14 7.69 -44.56
CA PHE A 23 -21.13 6.39 -43.91
C PHE A 23 -19.70 5.98 -43.42
N MET A 24 -18.70 6.15 -44.30
CA MET A 24 -17.28 5.90 -43.90
C MET A 24 -16.85 6.79 -42.74
N LEU A 25 -17.22 8.06 -42.76
CA LEU A 25 -16.91 9.02 -41.73
C LEU A 25 -17.60 8.64 -40.40
N LEU A 26 -18.85 8.20 -40.46
CA LEU A 26 -19.60 7.72 -39.31
C LEU A 26 -18.94 6.44 -38.70
N VAL A 27 -18.53 5.51 -39.53
CA VAL A 27 -17.80 4.30 -39.07
C VAL A 27 -16.47 4.68 -38.42
N LEU A 28 -15.69 5.58 -39.02
CA LEU A 28 -14.43 6.06 -38.44
C LEU A 28 -14.65 6.74 -37.10
N LEU A 29 -15.68 7.61 -36.98
CA LEU A 29 -16.00 8.29 -35.72
C LEU A 29 -16.42 7.28 -34.64
N THR A 30 -17.22 6.27 -35.00
CA THR A 30 -17.65 5.26 -34.02
C THR A 30 -16.47 4.42 -33.53
N VAL A 31 -15.54 4.01 -34.42
CA VAL A 31 -14.33 3.30 -34.03
C VAL A 31 -13.46 4.16 -33.12
N ALA A 32 -13.26 5.45 -33.48
CA ALA A 32 -12.51 6.38 -32.62
C ALA A 32 -13.15 6.58 -31.26
N ALA A 33 -14.47 6.74 -31.19
CA ALA A 33 -15.20 6.88 -29.93
C ALA A 33 -15.07 5.64 -29.05
N VAL A 34 -15.17 4.44 -29.60
CA VAL A 34 -14.97 3.19 -28.86
C VAL A 34 -13.54 3.06 -28.36
N ALA A 35 -12.54 3.44 -29.17
CA ALA A 35 -11.13 3.40 -28.76
C ALA A 35 -10.86 4.36 -27.59
N LEU A 36 -11.37 5.59 -27.66
CA LEU A 36 -11.26 6.58 -26.58
C LEU A 36 -11.95 6.12 -25.30
N SER A 37 -13.16 5.55 -25.42
CA SER A 37 -13.89 5.02 -24.27
C SER A 37 -13.13 3.90 -23.58
N ARG A 38 -12.52 2.99 -24.31
CA ARG A 38 -11.69 1.91 -23.73
C ARG A 38 -10.46 2.46 -23.02
N ASN A 39 -9.81 3.47 -23.56
CA ASN A 39 -8.65 4.09 -22.92
C ASN A 39 -9.05 4.80 -21.61
N ALA A 40 -10.15 5.57 -21.65
CA ALA A 40 -10.67 6.24 -20.45
C ALA A 40 -11.04 5.23 -19.33
N LEU A 41 -11.66 4.09 -19.67
CA LEU A 41 -11.95 3.03 -18.71
C LEU A 41 -10.68 2.43 -18.11
N ARG A 42 -9.64 2.19 -18.91
CA ARG A 42 -8.36 1.70 -18.41
C ARG A 42 -7.70 2.69 -17.46
N GLU A 43 -7.72 3.98 -17.80
CA GLU A 43 -7.17 5.03 -16.93
C GLU A 43 -7.92 5.11 -15.60
N LEU A 44 -9.24 5.00 -15.61
CA LEU A 44 -10.05 4.96 -14.38
C LEU A 44 -9.71 3.76 -13.50
N ILE A 45 -9.54 2.58 -14.10
CA ILE A 45 -9.15 1.37 -13.36
C ILE A 45 -7.75 1.54 -12.75
N VAL A 46 -6.79 2.02 -13.54
CA VAL A 46 -5.41 2.24 -13.06
C VAL A 46 -5.38 3.29 -11.95
N ALA A 47 -6.09 4.40 -12.11
CA ALA A 47 -6.19 5.43 -11.08
C ALA A 47 -6.84 4.90 -9.80
N GLY A 48 -7.90 4.11 -9.93
CA GLY A 48 -8.57 3.46 -8.80
C GLY A 48 -7.65 2.51 -8.04
N THR A 49 -6.96 1.60 -8.74
CA THR A 49 -6.03 0.64 -8.12
C THR A 49 -4.82 1.33 -7.51
N SER A 50 -4.29 2.38 -8.15
CA SER A 50 -3.19 3.18 -7.61
C SER A 50 -3.58 3.86 -6.29
N ARG A 51 -4.76 4.47 -6.22
CA ARG A 51 -5.26 5.08 -4.98
C ARG A 51 -5.41 4.06 -3.87
N GLN A 52 -5.97 2.89 -4.16
CA GLN A 52 -6.15 1.82 -3.19
C GLN A 52 -4.81 1.27 -2.69
N GLY A 53 -3.81 1.15 -3.57
CA GLY A 53 -2.45 0.79 -3.21
C GLY A 53 -1.80 1.83 -2.29
N THR A 54 -2.06 3.12 -2.50
CA THR A 54 -1.58 4.20 -1.64
C THR A 54 -2.24 4.14 -0.26
N GLU A 55 -3.56 3.93 -0.18
CA GLU A 55 -4.28 3.76 1.08
C GLU A 55 -3.74 2.56 1.88
N ALA A 56 -3.47 1.42 1.23
CA ALA A 56 -2.86 0.26 1.91
C ALA A 56 -1.43 0.57 2.41
N ARG A 57 -0.67 1.37 1.67
CA ARG A 57 0.65 1.84 2.09
C ARG A 57 0.58 2.74 3.32
N GLU A 58 -0.37 3.67 3.37
CA GLU A 58 -0.58 4.55 4.53
C GLU A 58 -0.93 3.74 5.79
N ILE A 59 -1.68 2.65 5.64
CA ILE A 59 -1.95 1.72 6.73
C ILE A 59 -0.67 1.04 7.22
N ALA A 60 0.20 0.60 6.30
CA ALA A 60 1.49 0.00 6.67
C ALA A 60 2.41 1.01 7.38
N ASP A 61 2.46 2.25 6.89
CA ASP A 61 3.23 3.33 7.51
C ASP A 61 2.66 3.64 8.91
N SER A 62 1.34 3.63 9.10
CA SER A 62 0.71 3.80 10.42
C SER A 62 1.11 2.70 11.42
N GLY A 63 1.32 1.47 10.96
CA GLY A 63 1.84 0.39 11.80
C GLY A 63 3.28 0.64 12.27
N LEU A 64 4.13 1.21 11.41
CA LEU A 64 5.49 1.61 11.80
C LEU A 64 5.47 2.78 12.79
N ASP A 65 4.65 3.80 12.55
CA ASP A 65 4.49 4.94 13.46
C ASP A 65 3.97 4.50 14.84
N TYR A 66 3.04 3.56 14.87
CA TYR A 66 2.57 2.94 16.10
C TYR A 66 3.72 2.28 16.86
N THR A 67 4.60 1.57 16.18
CA THR A 67 5.76 0.93 16.80
C THR A 67 6.74 1.94 17.37
N ILE A 68 7.02 3.04 16.63
CA ILE A 68 7.87 4.14 17.11
C ILE A 68 7.27 4.78 18.36
N TYR A 69 5.97 5.07 18.32
CA TYR A 69 5.26 5.65 19.46
C TYR A 69 5.45 4.80 20.73
N TRP A 70 5.27 3.49 20.63
CA TRP A 70 5.44 2.58 21.75
C TRP A 70 6.89 2.49 22.25
N MET A 71 7.86 2.51 21.35
CA MET A 71 9.28 2.54 21.74
C MET A 71 9.66 3.81 22.50
N ILE A 72 9.06 4.95 22.17
CA ILE A 72 9.29 6.23 22.85
C ILE A 72 8.61 6.22 24.23
N GLN A 73 7.36 5.78 24.31
CA GLN A 73 6.58 5.73 25.55
C GLN A 73 7.25 4.83 26.59
N GLU A 74 7.83 3.72 26.19
CA GLU A 74 8.55 2.83 27.07
C GLU A 74 9.79 3.48 27.69
N LYS A 75 10.48 4.33 26.92
CA LYS A 75 11.69 5.02 27.40
C LYS A 75 11.37 6.06 28.47
N GLU A 76 10.24 6.73 28.36
CA GLU A 76 9.85 7.86 29.24
C GLU A 76 9.03 7.40 30.45
N ASN A 77 8.15 6.47 30.27
CA ASN A 77 7.26 5.95 31.30
C ASN A 77 7.35 4.42 31.28
N ARG A 78 8.29 3.81 31.99
CA ARG A 78 8.15 2.36 32.23
C ARG A 78 6.78 2.13 32.87
N PRO A 79 5.74 1.79 32.12
CA PRO A 79 4.48 1.48 32.74
C PRO A 79 4.75 0.24 33.56
N THR A 80 4.46 0.31 34.84
CA THR A 80 4.18 -0.88 35.64
C THR A 80 3.29 -1.72 34.75
N VAL A 81 3.78 -2.90 34.39
CA VAL A 81 3.08 -3.84 33.50
C VAL A 81 1.64 -3.93 33.96
N ASP A 82 0.74 -3.24 33.28
CA ASP A 82 -0.68 -3.37 33.55
C ASP A 82 -1.09 -4.75 33.07
N PRO A 83 -1.45 -5.69 33.95
CA PRO A 83 -1.87 -7.03 33.55
C PRO A 83 -3.10 -7.02 32.61
N ASN A 84 -3.78 -5.88 32.54
CA ASN A 84 -4.92 -5.67 31.65
C ASN A 84 -4.57 -4.85 30.39
N ALA A 85 -3.29 -4.44 30.22
CA ALA A 85 -2.88 -3.77 28.99
C ALA A 85 -3.08 -4.69 27.79
N THR A 86 -3.78 -4.19 26.81
CA THR A 86 -4.09 -4.89 25.57
C THR A 86 -2.82 -5.54 24.99
N ALA A 87 -2.91 -6.79 24.65
CA ALA A 87 -1.82 -7.72 24.30
C ALA A 87 -0.74 -7.20 23.33
N GLY A 88 -1.05 -6.20 22.49
CA GLY A 88 -0.12 -5.66 21.50
C GLY A 88 1.15 -5.02 22.08
N TYR A 89 1.07 -4.31 23.20
CA TYR A 89 2.23 -3.62 23.79
C TYR A 89 3.18 -4.56 24.52
N GLN A 90 2.61 -5.42 25.35
CA GLN A 90 3.41 -6.46 26.02
C GLN A 90 4.05 -7.41 24.99
N GLY A 91 3.41 -7.55 23.84
CA GLY A 91 3.90 -8.35 22.72
C GLY A 91 5.23 -7.86 22.15
N LEU A 92 5.42 -6.55 21.95
CA LEU A 92 6.64 -6.00 21.35
C LEU A 92 7.86 -6.22 22.27
N ILE A 93 7.77 -5.84 23.54
CA ILE A 93 8.87 -6.00 24.50
C ILE A 93 9.18 -7.48 24.72
N ALA A 94 8.15 -8.28 24.97
CA ALA A 94 8.31 -9.70 25.18
C ALA A 94 8.94 -10.39 23.94
N ALA A 95 8.57 -9.96 22.73
CA ALA A 95 9.17 -10.46 21.50
C ALA A 95 10.64 -10.04 21.36
N MET A 96 10.97 -8.78 21.68
CA MET A 96 12.35 -8.29 21.66
C MET A 96 13.22 -9.05 22.67
N ASP A 97 12.76 -9.25 23.90
CA ASP A 97 13.47 -9.99 24.94
C ASP A 97 13.60 -11.47 24.57
N LYS A 98 12.57 -12.07 24.03
CA LYS A 98 12.61 -13.45 23.55
C LYS A 98 13.66 -13.63 22.45
N LEU A 99 13.64 -12.76 21.41
CA LEU A 99 14.60 -12.81 20.32
C LEU A 99 16.04 -12.49 20.77
N ARG A 100 16.22 -11.72 21.85
CA ARG A 100 17.51 -11.45 22.45
C ARG A 100 18.06 -12.68 23.19
N ASN A 101 17.18 -13.38 23.92
CA ASN A 101 17.55 -14.51 24.77
C ASN A 101 17.57 -15.85 24.01
N GLN A 102 16.99 -15.91 22.81
CA GLN A 102 16.92 -17.10 21.97
C GLN A 102 17.54 -16.81 20.60
N PRO A 103 18.89 -16.83 20.48
CA PRO A 103 19.58 -16.51 19.23
C PRO A 103 19.24 -17.46 18.08
N GLU A 104 18.73 -18.65 18.35
CA GLU A 104 18.24 -19.61 17.36
C GLU A 104 17.00 -19.11 16.59
N LEU A 105 16.27 -18.15 17.14
CA LEU A 105 15.17 -17.46 16.46
C LEU A 105 15.66 -16.30 15.58
N GLY A 106 16.94 -15.97 15.64
CA GLY A 106 17.54 -14.95 14.79
C GLY A 106 17.44 -15.28 13.31
N GLY A 107 17.37 -14.23 12.47
CA GLY A 107 17.29 -14.39 11.00
C GLY A 107 15.90 -14.71 10.46
N ARG A 108 14.87 -14.68 11.30
CA ARG A 108 13.45 -14.81 10.89
C ARG A 108 12.61 -13.69 11.46
N TYR A 109 11.62 -13.27 10.70
CA TYR A 109 10.60 -12.36 11.20
C TYR A 109 9.72 -13.08 12.23
N TYR A 110 9.53 -12.42 13.37
CA TYR A 110 8.70 -12.88 14.48
C TYR A 110 7.46 -11.98 14.57
N LEU A 111 6.28 -12.58 14.48
CA LEU A 111 5.02 -11.85 14.61
C LEU A 111 4.86 -11.36 16.05
N ILE A 112 4.70 -10.05 16.21
CA ILE A 112 4.60 -9.41 17.54
C ILE A 112 3.21 -9.59 18.10
N ASN A 113 2.21 -9.46 17.23
CA ASN A 113 0.81 -9.53 17.61
C ASN A 113 0.26 -10.93 17.33
N THR A 114 0.20 -11.76 18.36
CA THR A 114 -0.35 -13.12 18.27
C THR A 114 -1.87 -13.15 18.39
N ASP A 115 -2.49 -12.06 18.88
CA ASP A 115 -3.93 -12.00 19.17
C ASP A 115 -4.76 -11.40 18.03
N GLY A 116 -4.16 -11.24 16.87
CA GLY A 116 -4.78 -10.70 15.68
C GLY A 116 -4.17 -9.37 15.23
N SER A 117 -4.40 -9.06 13.98
CA SER A 117 -4.01 -7.78 13.39
C SER A 117 -4.75 -6.62 14.05
N MET A 118 -4.08 -5.48 14.20
CA MET A 118 -4.77 -4.26 14.59
C MET A 118 -5.74 -3.85 13.49
N THR A 119 -7.03 -3.86 13.80
CA THR A 119 -8.09 -3.54 12.85
C THR A 119 -8.71 -2.19 13.15
N PHE A 120 -9.01 -1.43 12.13
CA PHE A 120 -9.69 -0.15 12.20
C PHE A 120 -10.51 0.11 10.92
N ASN A 121 -11.48 1.00 11.02
CA ASN A 121 -12.33 1.35 9.89
C ASN A 121 -11.96 2.75 9.39
N PRO A 122 -11.08 2.87 8.37
CA PRO A 122 -10.63 4.17 7.86
C PRO A 122 -11.76 4.98 7.21
N ALA A 123 -12.78 4.30 6.69
CA ALA A 123 -13.98 4.91 6.12
C ALA A 123 -15.13 3.89 6.09
N PRO A 124 -16.39 4.34 5.93
CA PRO A 124 -17.51 3.42 5.72
C PRO A 124 -17.26 2.45 4.57
N GLY A 125 -17.46 1.17 4.81
CA GLY A 125 -17.24 0.12 3.81
C GLY A 125 -15.79 -0.28 3.58
N LYS A 126 -14.86 0.16 4.44
CA LYS A 126 -13.44 -0.21 4.40
C LYS A 126 -13.00 -0.70 5.78
N THR A 127 -12.26 -1.79 5.80
CA THR A 127 -11.59 -2.29 7.00
C THR A 127 -10.09 -2.33 6.72
N GLY A 128 -9.32 -1.59 7.51
CA GLY A 128 -7.87 -1.61 7.49
C GLY A 128 -7.33 -2.47 8.63
N SER A 129 -6.25 -3.18 8.39
CA SER A 129 -5.53 -3.90 9.43
C SER A 129 -4.03 -3.89 9.12
N PHE A 130 -3.22 -4.01 10.16
CA PHE A 130 -1.79 -4.24 9.99
C PHE A 130 -1.27 -5.25 11.01
N ASP A 131 -0.29 -6.04 10.58
CA ASP A 131 0.45 -6.98 11.39
C ASP A 131 1.90 -6.50 11.53
N LEU A 132 2.42 -6.55 12.75
CA LEU A 132 3.78 -6.13 13.03
C LEU A 132 4.69 -7.36 13.20
N GLN A 133 5.80 -7.35 12.48
CA GLN A 133 6.81 -8.38 12.53
C GLN A 133 8.16 -7.78 12.91
N LEU A 134 8.91 -8.49 13.72
CA LEU A 134 10.20 -8.07 14.26
C LEU A 134 11.29 -9.06 13.86
N LEU A 135 12.43 -8.55 13.37
CA LEU A 135 13.60 -9.32 13.08
C LEU A 135 14.79 -8.71 13.82
N ARG A 136 15.50 -9.53 14.59
CA ARG A 136 16.80 -9.14 15.15
C ARG A 136 17.90 -9.34 14.13
N MET A 137 18.53 -8.25 13.71
CA MET A 137 19.64 -8.27 12.74
C MET A 137 21.02 -8.47 13.41
N GLY A 138 21.10 -8.26 14.72
CA GLY A 138 22.33 -8.39 15.48
C GLY A 138 22.82 -7.07 16.07
N LYS A 139 24.04 -7.09 16.59
CA LYS A 139 24.67 -5.89 17.15
C LYS A 139 25.32 -5.06 16.06
N LEU A 140 25.13 -3.74 16.11
CA LEU A 140 25.79 -2.83 15.18
C LEU A 140 27.31 -2.87 15.38
N PRO A 141 28.11 -3.05 14.32
CA PRO A 141 29.54 -2.93 14.39
C PRO A 141 29.90 -1.46 14.62
N ILE A 142 30.17 -1.10 15.86
CA ILE A 142 30.69 0.24 16.16
C ILE A 142 32.20 0.20 15.90
N VAL A 143 32.61 0.75 14.78
CA VAL A 143 34.00 0.77 14.31
C VAL A 143 34.88 1.73 15.12
N LEU A 144 34.31 2.59 15.96
CA LEU A 144 35.00 3.76 16.49
C LEU A 144 35.67 3.64 17.86
N THR A 145 35.46 2.58 18.61
CA THR A 145 36.23 2.42 19.87
C THR A 145 36.36 0.97 20.28
N SER A 146 37.57 0.47 20.27
CA SER A 146 37.96 -0.84 20.80
C SER A 146 37.75 -1.02 22.33
N GLN A 147 37.16 -0.02 22.99
CA GLN A 147 36.94 0.03 24.43
C GLN A 147 35.48 0.05 24.87
N ILE A 148 34.51 0.04 23.92
CA ILE A 148 33.09 0.00 24.30
C ILE A 148 32.75 -1.44 24.68
N ASP A 149 32.29 -1.59 25.93
CA ASP A 149 31.73 -2.85 26.43
C ASP A 149 30.70 -3.40 25.45
N GLU A 150 30.79 -4.68 25.11
CA GLU A 150 29.84 -5.33 24.22
C GLU A 150 28.38 -5.21 24.67
N ARG A 151 28.19 -4.99 25.98
CA ARG A 151 26.86 -4.76 26.57
C ARG A 151 26.22 -3.42 26.14
N LEU A 152 27.06 -2.45 25.74
CA LEU A 152 26.63 -1.11 25.33
C LEU A 152 26.42 -1.01 23.81
N LYS A 153 26.76 -2.05 23.05
CA LYS A 153 26.51 -2.05 21.59
C LYS A 153 25.02 -2.11 21.31
N PRO A 154 24.47 -1.16 20.51
CA PRO A 154 23.06 -1.19 20.19
C PRO A 154 22.70 -2.41 19.34
N ASP A 155 21.58 -3.02 19.63
CA ASP A 155 20.99 -4.04 18.75
C ASP A 155 20.29 -3.35 17.56
N LEU A 156 20.49 -3.90 16.37
CA LEU A 156 19.79 -3.51 15.16
C LEU A 156 18.58 -4.41 14.95
N TRP A 157 17.44 -3.78 14.75
CA TRP A 157 16.16 -4.45 14.53
C TRP A 157 15.57 -4.01 13.20
N ALA A 158 15.01 -4.93 12.44
CA ALA A 158 14.11 -4.63 11.34
C ALA A 158 12.68 -4.86 11.83
N ILE A 159 11.84 -3.87 11.62
CA ILE A 159 10.42 -3.89 11.94
C ILE A 159 9.67 -3.81 10.63
N ARG A 160 8.81 -4.78 10.38
CA ARG A 160 7.98 -4.85 9.19
C ARG A 160 6.51 -4.73 9.58
N SER A 161 5.80 -3.88 8.88
CA SER A 161 4.36 -3.73 8.96
C SER A 161 3.72 -4.25 7.69
N ASP A 162 2.93 -5.31 7.80
CA ASP A 162 2.14 -5.89 6.72
C ASP A 162 0.70 -5.40 6.84
N ALA A 163 0.31 -4.51 5.95
CA ALA A 163 -1.02 -3.91 5.92
C ALA A 163 -1.96 -4.64 4.97
N ASN A 164 -3.21 -4.67 5.37
CA ASN A 164 -4.30 -5.24 4.61
C ASN A 164 -5.49 -4.27 4.61
N LEU A 165 -5.97 -3.88 3.43
CA LEU A 165 -7.14 -3.03 3.25
C LEU A 165 -8.22 -3.82 2.52
N THR A 166 -9.32 -4.08 3.20
CA THR A 166 -10.46 -4.83 2.66
C THR A 166 -11.65 -3.90 2.44
N TYR A 167 -12.24 -3.98 1.27
CA TYR A 167 -13.49 -3.29 0.91
C TYR A 167 -14.69 -4.20 1.08
N THR A 168 -15.86 -3.64 1.36
CA THR A 168 -17.12 -4.39 1.53
C THR A 168 -17.47 -5.30 0.33
N GLY A 169 -16.92 -5.01 -0.86
CA GLY A 169 -17.05 -5.85 -2.06
C GLY A 169 -16.10 -7.05 -2.14
N GLY A 170 -15.30 -7.34 -1.09
CA GLY A 170 -14.34 -8.45 -1.06
C GLY A 170 -13.01 -8.15 -1.77
N LEU A 171 -12.80 -6.93 -2.26
CA LEU A 171 -11.50 -6.51 -2.80
C LEU A 171 -10.52 -6.29 -1.66
N ASN A 172 -9.33 -6.86 -1.80
CA ASN A 172 -8.28 -6.81 -0.81
C ASN A 172 -6.99 -6.25 -1.42
N PHE A 173 -6.38 -5.28 -0.75
CA PHE A 173 -5.11 -4.66 -1.13
C PHE A 173 -4.14 -4.83 0.02
N GLN A 174 -2.94 -5.31 -0.30
CA GLN A 174 -1.87 -5.55 0.66
C GLN A 174 -0.66 -4.68 0.33
N ASN A 175 -0.01 -4.20 1.37
CA ASN A 175 1.27 -3.49 1.27
C ASN A 175 2.13 -3.82 2.48
N SER A 176 3.44 -3.85 2.29
CA SER A 176 4.40 -4.10 3.35
C SER A 176 5.41 -2.98 3.40
N ARG A 177 5.73 -2.53 4.61
CA ARG A 177 6.75 -1.52 4.88
C ARG A 177 7.70 -2.03 5.93
N GLU A 178 8.96 -1.67 5.78
CA GLU A 178 10.02 -2.07 6.70
C GLU A 178 10.81 -0.86 7.16
N MET A 179 11.16 -0.86 8.43
CA MET A 179 11.97 0.16 9.09
C MET A 179 13.08 -0.50 9.89
N TRP A 180 14.26 0.08 9.87
CA TRP A 180 15.38 -0.36 10.67
C TRP A 180 15.59 0.58 11.85
N VAL A 181 15.66 -0.01 13.02
CA VAL A 181 15.79 0.74 14.27
C VAL A 181 16.97 0.19 15.07
N SER A 182 17.81 1.07 15.58
CA SER A 182 18.82 0.70 16.54
C SER A 182 18.36 1.11 17.94
N THR A 183 18.34 0.17 18.87
CA THR A 183 17.98 0.42 20.25
C THR A 183 19.17 0.21 21.16
N THR A 184 19.54 1.24 21.93
CA THR A 184 20.39 1.08 23.11
C THR A 184 19.46 0.77 24.28
N ILE A 185 19.26 -0.50 24.59
CA ILE A 185 18.56 -0.86 25.82
C ILE A 185 19.61 -0.90 26.91
N LYS A 186 19.49 0.04 27.87
CA LYS A 186 20.22 -0.08 29.13
C LYS A 186 19.69 -1.31 29.84
N GLN A 187 20.56 -2.31 30.01
CA GLN A 187 20.29 -3.41 30.93
C GLN A 187 20.34 -2.92 32.37
#